data_db454a3b4346a736453ff911f36d0c09
#
_entry.id   db454a3b4346a736453ff911f36d0c09
#
_cell.length_a   1.000
_cell.length_b   1.000
_cell.length_c   1.000
_cell.angle_alpha   90.00
_cell.angle_beta   90.00
_cell.angle_gamma   90.00
#
_symmetry.space_group_name_H-M   'P 1'
#
loop_
_entity.id
_entity.type
_entity.pdbx_description
1 polymer ?
#
loop_
_entity_poly.entity_id
_entity_poly.type
_entity_poly.pdbx_seq_one_letter_code
_entity_poly.pdbx_strand_id
1 'polypeptide(L)'
;MKSQSVVTDLRRKVFAEVAKVAYKSEAVASDIEAIPYIITPDEEPKYRENIYRERQIAAERVRLAMGLSLRPANKPVHITEGLDASNIADKYYEPPLMQVIPSACDKCPDNEYVVSDQCRNCLSHACIKACPRNAISIVNGRSFIDQSKCIRCGRCKAACPYDAIAHHIRPCASACGIKCIGTDEFGRAKIDNDKCVACGQCMAACPFGAIADKSQIFQLIQAIKKGDKVVAAVAPAIVGQFGPKVTPGKTKTALLKLGFKDIYEVAYGADMGCITEAHHYVNSIATGKLPFLFTSCCPAWVELTRRQFPDLAPEISQELTPMVATARHIKEKDPEARVVFIGPCAAKKLEASRTYIRSYVDFVITFEELVGMFDALDINPEELEESHIEFTATGAGRGYAVAGGVANAIEKCIAEYYPGTEVKIQHAEGLAECKKMLMLCKAGKLNGYMIEGMGCPGGCVAGVGTLIPVERAKVSVEQ
;
A
#
# COMPACT_ATOMS: atom_id res chain seq x y z
N MET A 1 6.15 6.28 19.20
CA MET A 1 5.70 4.91 18.81
C MET A 1 6.88 4.04 18.45
N LYS A 2 6.92 2.76 18.90
CA LYS A 2 7.99 1.85 18.48
C LYS A 2 7.79 1.45 17.02
N SER A 3 8.84 1.58 16.21
CA SER A 3 8.87 1.10 14.82
C SER A 3 8.77 -0.42 14.75
N GLN A 4 8.10 -0.95 13.73
CA GLN A 4 8.00 -2.40 13.48
C GLN A 4 9.30 -2.98 12.90
N SER A 5 10.12 -2.15 12.25
CA SER A 5 11.41 -2.54 11.67
C SER A 5 12.30 -1.32 11.45
N VAL A 6 13.61 -1.57 11.30
CA VAL A 6 14.59 -0.53 10.92
C VAL A 6 14.20 0.18 9.62
N VAL A 7 13.65 -0.54 8.64
CA VAL A 7 13.20 0.03 7.37
C VAL A 7 12.04 1.01 7.59
N THR A 8 11.09 0.66 8.44
CA THR A 8 9.96 1.53 8.81
C THR A 8 10.45 2.77 9.56
N ASP A 9 11.40 2.60 10.49
CA ASP A 9 11.99 3.71 11.23
C ASP A 9 12.69 4.72 10.31
N LEU A 10 13.49 4.22 9.37
CA LEU A 10 14.16 5.08 8.38
C LEU A 10 13.16 5.83 7.48
N ARG A 11 12.06 5.17 7.07
CA ARG A 11 11.01 5.86 6.29
C ARG A 11 10.36 6.99 7.07
N ARG A 12 10.00 6.73 8.33
CA ARG A 12 9.39 7.75 9.22
C ARG A 12 10.31 8.92 9.46
N LYS A 13 11.61 8.67 9.69
CA LYS A 13 12.60 9.74 9.80
C LYS A 13 12.65 10.62 8.55
N VAL A 14 12.62 10.00 7.36
CA VAL A 14 12.57 10.77 6.09
C VAL A 14 11.31 11.63 6.04
N PHE A 15 10.13 11.08 6.34
CA PHE A 15 8.89 11.85 6.34
C PHE A 15 8.92 12.98 7.37
N ALA A 16 9.45 12.72 8.57
CA ALA A 16 9.57 13.73 9.61
C ALA A 16 10.50 14.89 9.19
N GLU A 17 11.68 14.60 8.64
CA GLU A 17 12.62 15.64 8.23
C GLU A 17 12.09 16.44 7.02
N VAL A 18 11.49 15.78 6.03
CA VAL A 18 10.83 16.47 4.90
C VAL A 18 9.69 17.36 5.40
N ALA A 19 8.87 16.87 6.34
CA ALA A 19 7.79 17.65 6.95
C ALA A 19 8.33 18.84 7.76
N LYS A 20 9.41 18.67 8.55
CA LYS A 20 10.07 19.77 9.28
C LYS A 20 10.51 20.90 8.34
N VAL A 21 11.20 20.53 7.25
CA VAL A 21 11.61 21.53 6.24
C VAL A 21 10.39 22.18 5.62
N ALA A 22 9.37 21.41 5.25
CA ALA A 22 8.16 21.97 4.65
C ALA A 22 7.42 22.94 5.57
N TYR A 23 7.34 22.68 6.89
CA TYR A 23 6.68 23.55 7.87
C TYR A 23 7.52 24.77 8.27
N LYS A 24 8.81 24.58 8.52
CA LYS A 24 9.62 25.55 9.31
C LYS A 24 10.67 26.28 8.48
N SER A 25 11.14 25.73 7.35
CA SER A 25 12.27 26.31 6.63
C SER A 25 11.90 27.48 5.73
N GLU A 26 12.77 28.49 5.71
CA GLU A 26 12.82 29.56 4.72
C GLU A 26 13.80 29.21 3.58
N ALA A 27 14.85 28.44 3.89
CA ALA A 27 15.88 27.99 2.95
C ALA A 27 15.63 26.54 2.47
N VAL A 28 14.43 26.29 1.97
CA VAL A 28 13.91 24.92 1.66
C VAL A 28 14.89 24.06 0.86
N ALA A 29 15.52 24.63 -0.18
CA ALA A 29 16.38 23.85 -1.07
C ALA A 29 17.65 23.35 -0.35
N SER A 30 18.34 24.21 0.39
CA SER A 30 19.57 23.81 1.12
C SER A 30 19.28 22.84 2.25
N ASP A 31 18.16 23.01 2.95
CA ASP A 31 17.80 22.18 4.07
C ASP A 31 17.37 20.78 3.62
N ILE A 32 16.71 20.67 2.47
CA ILE A 32 16.41 19.37 1.85
C ILE A 32 17.70 18.62 1.45
N GLU A 33 18.68 19.32 0.86
CA GLU A 33 19.97 18.70 0.50
C GLU A 33 20.74 18.21 1.76
N ALA A 34 20.49 18.77 2.92
CA ALA A 34 21.10 18.36 4.20
C ALA A 34 20.41 17.14 4.84
N ILE A 35 19.16 16.80 4.51
CA ILE A 35 18.40 15.73 5.16
C ILE A 35 19.15 14.38 5.18
N PRO A 36 19.80 13.89 4.11
CA PRO A 36 20.55 12.65 4.16
C PRO A 36 21.62 12.61 5.26
N TYR A 37 22.24 13.74 5.57
CA TYR A 37 23.25 13.88 6.61
C TYR A 37 22.62 13.96 8.02
N ILE A 38 21.41 14.48 8.13
CA ILE A 38 20.66 14.47 9.41
C ILE A 38 20.20 13.04 9.73
N ILE A 39 19.77 12.26 8.75
CA ILE A 39 19.33 10.87 8.91
C ILE A 39 20.51 9.94 9.23
N THR A 40 21.67 10.20 8.61
CA THR A 40 22.90 9.42 8.80
C THR A 40 24.05 10.34 9.20
N PRO A 41 24.06 10.82 10.47
CA PRO A 41 25.02 11.83 10.93
C PRO A 41 26.44 11.30 11.13
N ASP A 42 26.56 9.99 11.41
CA ASP A 42 27.85 9.37 11.71
C ASP A 42 28.72 9.24 10.47
N GLU A 43 30.03 9.07 10.66
CA GLU A 43 30.97 8.76 9.58
C GLU A 43 30.98 7.27 9.26
N GLU A 44 30.65 6.42 10.22
CA GLU A 44 30.55 4.97 10.06
C GLU A 44 29.15 4.53 9.63
N PRO A 45 29.03 3.56 8.74
CA PRO A 45 27.75 3.04 8.29
C PRO A 45 27.08 2.20 9.38
N LYS A 46 25.74 2.32 9.51
CA LYS A 46 24.94 1.53 10.46
C LYS A 46 24.09 0.44 9.81
N TYR A 47 23.72 0.63 8.57
CA TYR A 47 22.70 -0.20 7.91
C TYR A 47 23.19 -0.83 6.62
N ARG A 48 24.29 -0.33 6.05
CA ARG A 48 24.87 -0.77 4.79
C ARG A 48 26.38 -0.87 4.89
N GLU A 49 27.03 -1.35 3.85
CA GLU A 49 28.49 -1.56 3.81
C GLU A 49 29.31 -0.25 3.81
N ASN A 50 28.68 0.88 3.44
CA ASN A 50 29.34 2.18 3.50
C ASN A 50 28.33 3.33 3.66
N ILE A 51 28.79 4.43 4.26
CA ILE A 51 27.96 5.60 4.58
C ILE A 51 27.49 6.35 3.33
N TYR A 52 28.25 6.33 2.24
CA TYR A 52 27.86 7.00 1.00
C TYR A 52 26.63 6.35 0.39
N ARG A 53 26.55 5.01 0.45
CA ARG A 53 25.38 4.27 0.00
C ARG A 53 24.17 4.57 0.87
N GLU A 54 24.34 4.67 2.18
CA GLU A 54 23.24 5.04 3.10
C GLU A 54 22.69 6.43 2.78
N ARG A 55 23.57 7.42 2.61
CA ARG A 55 23.18 8.80 2.25
C ARG A 55 22.53 8.87 0.88
N GLN A 56 23.01 8.13 -0.10
CA GLN A 56 22.37 8.04 -1.41
C GLN A 56 20.96 7.46 -1.32
N ILE A 57 20.76 6.38 -0.55
CA ILE A 57 19.44 5.79 -0.33
C ILE A 57 18.51 6.80 0.36
N ALA A 58 18.99 7.50 1.37
CA ALA A 58 18.24 8.55 2.06
C ALA A 58 17.84 9.68 1.10
N ALA A 59 18.75 10.13 0.25
CA ALA A 59 18.49 11.15 -0.76
C ALA A 59 17.38 10.75 -1.75
N GLU A 60 17.40 9.50 -2.24
CA GLU A 60 16.32 9.01 -3.11
C GLU A 60 14.98 8.92 -2.38
N ARG A 61 14.97 8.54 -1.10
CA ARG A 61 13.75 8.52 -0.29
C ARG A 61 13.20 9.92 -0.04
N VAL A 62 14.06 10.91 0.18
CA VAL A 62 13.68 12.32 0.31
C VAL A 62 12.98 12.79 -0.96
N ARG A 63 13.52 12.48 -2.15
CA ARG A 63 12.85 12.79 -3.42
C ARG A 63 11.45 12.19 -3.52
N LEU A 64 11.34 10.89 -3.20
CA LEU A 64 10.03 10.21 -3.23
C LEU A 64 9.05 10.81 -2.20
N ALA A 65 9.55 11.20 -1.02
CA ALA A 65 8.73 11.87 0.00
C ALA A 65 8.23 13.25 -0.46
N MET A 66 8.95 13.91 -1.37
CA MET A 66 8.53 15.15 -2.03
C MET A 66 7.69 14.91 -3.32
N GLY A 67 7.32 13.69 -3.64
CA GLY A 67 6.58 13.35 -4.86
C GLY A 67 7.41 13.36 -6.15
N LEU A 68 8.73 13.52 -6.04
CA LEU A 68 9.65 13.53 -7.18
C LEU A 68 10.02 12.12 -7.63
N SER A 69 10.42 11.97 -8.89
CA SER A 69 11.00 10.72 -9.40
C SER A 69 12.44 10.54 -8.91
N LEU A 70 12.92 9.29 -8.89
CA LEU A 70 14.32 8.97 -8.59
C LEU A 70 15.26 9.69 -9.54
N ARG A 71 16.47 9.99 -9.07
CA ARG A 71 17.50 10.57 -9.91
C ARG A 71 17.98 9.58 -10.99
N PRO A 72 18.19 10.02 -12.22
CA PRO A 72 18.77 9.19 -13.26
C PRO A 72 20.22 8.84 -12.92
N ALA A 73 20.64 7.59 -13.20
CA ALA A 73 21.98 7.13 -12.87
C ALA A 73 23.09 7.70 -13.77
N ASN A 74 22.73 8.29 -14.90
CA ASN A 74 23.66 8.71 -15.96
C ASN A 74 24.00 10.21 -15.98
N LYS A 75 23.41 10.99 -15.07
CA LYS A 75 23.72 12.43 -14.91
C LYS A 75 23.63 12.88 -13.45
N PRO A 76 24.43 13.86 -13.04
CA PRO A 76 24.29 14.47 -11.72
C PRO A 76 22.99 15.28 -11.65
N VAL A 77 22.26 15.09 -10.57
CA VAL A 77 20.98 15.77 -10.30
C VAL A 77 20.90 16.08 -8.80
N HIS A 78 20.53 17.30 -8.43
CA HIS A 78 20.27 17.68 -7.06
C HIS A 78 19.04 16.95 -6.49
N ILE A 79 18.98 16.78 -5.16
CA ILE A 79 17.81 16.18 -4.51
C ILE A 79 16.57 17.04 -4.78
N THR A 80 16.73 18.34 -4.84
CA THR A 80 15.67 19.34 -5.02
C THR A 80 15.30 19.61 -6.48
N GLU A 81 16.02 19.05 -7.46
CA GLU A 81 15.70 19.28 -8.87
C GLU A 81 14.27 18.81 -9.20
N GLY A 82 13.45 19.72 -9.71
CA GLY A 82 12.03 19.52 -9.99
C GLY A 82 11.09 19.87 -8.83
N LEU A 83 11.59 20.41 -7.72
CA LEU A 83 10.78 20.79 -6.57
C LEU A 83 9.74 21.85 -6.93
N ASP A 84 10.11 22.87 -7.69
CA ASP A 84 9.19 23.93 -8.12
C ASP A 84 8.03 23.35 -8.94
N ALA A 85 8.32 22.43 -9.86
CA ALA A 85 7.31 21.74 -10.64
C ALA A 85 6.43 20.81 -9.78
N SER A 86 6.94 20.28 -8.66
CA SER A 86 6.17 19.45 -7.75
C SER A 86 5.25 20.25 -6.82
N ASN A 87 5.51 21.53 -6.64
CA ASN A 87 4.78 22.41 -5.73
C ASN A 87 3.59 23.14 -6.40
N ILE A 88 3.17 22.71 -7.57
CA ILE A 88 1.98 23.24 -8.24
C ILE A 88 0.74 22.67 -7.56
N ALA A 89 -0.22 23.54 -7.23
CA ALA A 89 -1.43 23.19 -6.48
C ALA A 89 -2.26 22.07 -7.09
N ASP A 90 -2.24 21.91 -8.40
CA ASP A 90 -3.01 20.91 -9.15
C ASP A 90 -2.22 19.66 -9.50
N LYS A 91 -1.03 19.50 -8.96
CA LYS A 91 -0.19 18.36 -9.28
C LYS A 91 -0.71 17.07 -8.62
N TYR A 92 -1.01 16.10 -9.44
CA TYR A 92 -1.30 14.73 -9.05
C TYR A 92 -0.02 13.88 -9.08
N TYR A 93 -0.11 12.65 -8.57
CA TYR A 93 1.03 11.71 -8.64
C TYR A 93 1.46 11.44 -10.09
N GLU A 94 2.69 11.79 -10.40
CA GLU A 94 3.31 11.43 -11.67
C GLU A 94 3.66 9.93 -11.67
N PRO A 95 3.19 9.13 -12.64
CA PRO A 95 3.60 7.73 -12.77
C PRO A 95 5.13 7.60 -12.98
N PRO A 96 5.73 6.52 -12.54
CA PRO A 96 5.16 5.44 -11.72
C PRO A 96 5.09 5.81 -10.24
N LEU A 97 4.02 5.37 -9.56
CA LEU A 97 3.85 5.59 -8.13
C LEU A 97 4.83 4.73 -7.30
N MET A 98 4.91 3.44 -7.62
CA MET A 98 5.82 2.50 -6.94
C MET A 98 7.16 2.47 -7.65
N GLN A 99 8.24 2.68 -6.92
CA GLN A 99 9.59 2.74 -7.48
C GLN A 99 10.56 1.83 -6.73
N VAL A 100 11.56 1.34 -7.46
CA VAL A 100 12.68 0.59 -6.88
C VAL A 100 13.89 1.52 -6.80
N ILE A 101 14.36 1.78 -5.59
CA ILE A 101 15.58 2.55 -5.33
C ILE A 101 16.79 1.67 -5.69
N PRO A 102 17.54 1.97 -6.77
CA PRO A 102 18.56 1.06 -7.27
C PRO A 102 19.70 0.82 -6.27
N SER A 103 20.12 1.86 -5.53
CA SER A 103 21.15 1.78 -4.50
C SER A 103 20.73 0.97 -3.27
N ALA A 104 19.42 0.84 -3.01
CA ALA A 104 18.90 0.05 -1.90
C ALA A 104 18.63 -1.41 -2.26
N CYS A 105 18.48 -1.73 -3.56
CA CYS A 105 18.18 -3.09 -4.01
C CYS A 105 19.38 -4.02 -3.89
N ASP A 106 19.22 -5.09 -3.12
CA ASP A 106 20.29 -6.07 -2.83
C ASP A 106 20.34 -7.23 -3.83
N LYS A 107 19.71 -7.12 -4.99
CA LYS A 107 19.74 -8.12 -6.08
C LYS A 107 19.39 -9.54 -5.60
N CYS A 108 18.39 -9.67 -4.72
CA CYS A 108 17.98 -10.96 -4.15
C CYS A 108 17.81 -12.02 -5.23
N PRO A 109 18.17 -13.28 -4.96
CA PRO A 109 17.96 -14.39 -5.89
C PRO A 109 16.49 -14.49 -6.31
N ASP A 110 16.27 -14.82 -7.58
CA ASP A 110 14.93 -14.95 -8.13
C ASP A 110 14.61 -16.41 -8.41
N ASN A 111 13.92 -17.04 -7.44
CA ASN A 111 13.46 -18.43 -7.52
C ASN A 111 14.58 -19.45 -7.76
N GLU A 112 15.60 -19.46 -6.90
CA GLU A 112 16.76 -20.32 -7.03
C GLU A 112 16.78 -21.42 -5.94
N TYR A 113 17.24 -22.62 -6.31
CA TYR A 113 17.58 -23.67 -5.36
C TYR A 113 19.09 -23.69 -5.14
N VAL A 114 19.51 -23.55 -3.88
CA VAL A 114 20.94 -23.47 -3.50
C VAL A 114 21.24 -24.51 -2.43
N VAL A 115 22.39 -25.13 -2.53
CA VAL A 115 22.86 -26.09 -1.51
C VAL A 115 23.52 -25.32 -0.38
N SER A 116 23.02 -25.52 0.86
CA SER A 116 23.57 -24.91 2.07
C SER A 116 24.74 -25.74 2.65
N ASP A 117 25.36 -25.18 3.69
CA ASP A 117 26.44 -25.84 4.45
C ASP A 117 26.00 -27.11 5.18
N GLN A 118 24.72 -27.37 5.29
CA GLN A 118 24.17 -28.61 5.86
C GLN A 118 24.37 -29.84 4.96
N CYS A 119 24.82 -29.67 3.73
CA CYS A 119 25.08 -30.80 2.83
C CYS A 119 26.15 -31.72 3.37
N ARG A 120 25.80 -32.99 3.59
CA ARG A 120 26.66 -34.04 4.12
C ARG A 120 27.34 -34.89 3.05
N ASN A 121 27.19 -34.53 1.77
CA ASN A 121 27.67 -35.38 0.66
C ASN A 121 27.28 -36.85 0.84
N CYS A 122 26.01 -37.11 1.14
CA CYS A 122 25.50 -38.42 1.51
C CYS A 122 25.68 -39.44 0.38
N LEU A 123 25.96 -40.68 0.73
CA LEU A 123 26.24 -41.77 -0.24
C LEU A 123 25.07 -42.04 -1.18
N SER A 124 23.83 -41.78 -0.75
CA SER A 124 22.62 -41.99 -1.55
C SER A 124 22.50 -41.02 -2.74
N HIS A 125 23.08 -39.79 -2.64
CA HIS A 125 22.96 -38.75 -3.61
C HIS A 125 21.53 -38.56 -4.13
N ALA A 126 20.53 -38.60 -3.23
CA ALA A 126 19.11 -38.55 -3.57
C ALA A 126 18.73 -37.31 -4.39
N CYS A 127 19.35 -36.16 -4.10
CA CYS A 127 19.14 -34.91 -4.85
C CYS A 127 19.58 -35.02 -6.32
N ILE A 128 20.69 -35.72 -6.61
CA ILE A 128 21.19 -35.94 -7.97
C ILE A 128 20.23 -36.85 -8.73
N LYS A 129 19.83 -37.97 -8.10
CA LYS A 129 18.89 -38.92 -8.70
C LYS A 129 17.51 -38.33 -8.97
N ALA A 130 17.07 -37.41 -8.13
CA ALA A 130 15.79 -36.74 -8.29
C ALA A 130 15.76 -35.62 -9.36
N CYS A 131 16.95 -35.24 -9.86
CA CYS A 131 17.03 -34.13 -10.81
C CYS A 131 16.76 -34.57 -12.25
N PRO A 132 15.63 -34.17 -12.87
CA PRO A 132 15.29 -34.62 -14.24
C PRO A 132 16.14 -33.96 -15.32
N ARG A 133 16.94 -32.93 -14.97
CA ARG A 133 17.80 -32.19 -15.90
C ARG A 133 19.28 -32.42 -15.68
N ASN A 134 19.65 -33.35 -14.78
CA ASN A 134 21.03 -33.58 -14.39
C ASN A 134 21.80 -32.28 -14.03
N ALA A 135 21.10 -31.34 -13.40
CA ALA A 135 21.64 -30.04 -13.02
C ALA A 135 22.45 -30.09 -11.72
N ILE A 136 22.59 -31.26 -11.07
CA ILE A 136 23.26 -31.38 -9.78
C ILE A 136 24.48 -32.27 -9.92
N SER A 137 25.63 -31.77 -9.47
CA SER A 137 26.91 -32.47 -9.43
C SER A 137 27.57 -32.32 -8.05
N ILE A 138 28.60 -33.10 -7.79
CA ILE A 138 29.44 -32.93 -6.59
C ILE A 138 30.63 -32.07 -6.95
N VAL A 139 30.80 -30.98 -6.22
CA VAL A 139 31.92 -30.03 -6.36
C VAL A 139 32.49 -29.80 -4.95
N ASN A 140 33.76 -29.99 -4.77
CA ASN A 140 34.47 -29.81 -3.49
C ASN A 140 33.77 -30.54 -2.30
N GLY A 141 33.34 -31.78 -2.54
CA GLY A 141 32.72 -32.62 -1.51
C GLY A 141 31.30 -32.21 -1.12
N ARG A 142 30.61 -31.37 -1.92
CA ARG A 142 29.23 -30.96 -1.71
C ARG A 142 28.43 -31.02 -3.01
N SER A 143 27.13 -31.21 -2.90
CA SER A 143 26.24 -31.03 -4.05
C SER A 143 26.27 -29.58 -4.50
N PHE A 144 26.31 -29.37 -5.81
CA PHE A 144 26.22 -28.07 -6.47
C PHE A 144 25.11 -28.09 -7.51
N ILE A 145 24.29 -27.04 -7.56
CA ILE A 145 23.18 -26.92 -8.51
C ILE A 145 23.60 -25.92 -9.60
N ASP A 146 23.74 -26.38 -10.83
CA ASP A 146 23.95 -25.56 -12.00
C ASP A 146 22.65 -24.82 -12.35
N GLN A 147 22.60 -23.53 -12.04
CA GLN A 147 21.42 -22.70 -12.27
C GLN A 147 21.04 -22.56 -13.75
N SER A 148 21.98 -22.73 -14.66
CA SER A 148 21.72 -22.67 -16.11
C SER A 148 20.93 -23.88 -16.62
N LYS A 149 21.09 -25.05 -15.97
CA LYS A 149 20.38 -26.28 -16.27
C LYS A 149 19.14 -26.50 -15.41
N CYS A 150 19.05 -25.79 -14.25
CA CYS A 150 18.00 -25.98 -13.26
C CYS A 150 16.67 -25.43 -13.77
N ILE A 151 15.65 -26.29 -13.84
CA ILE A 151 14.26 -25.90 -14.17
C ILE A 151 13.43 -25.51 -12.95
N ARG A 152 14.04 -25.38 -11.78
CA ARG A 152 13.42 -24.90 -10.54
C ARG A 152 12.22 -25.75 -10.06
N CYS A 153 12.21 -27.05 -10.32
CA CYS A 153 11.10 -27.95 -10.01
C CYS A 153 11.01 -28.38 -8.53
N GLY A 154 12.02 -28.12 -7.71
CA GLY A 154 12.03 -28.43 -6.27
C GLY A 154 12.24 -29.89 -5.89
N ARG A 155 12.30 -30.84 -6.82
CA ARG A 155 12.43 -32.28 -6.52
C ARG A 155 13.67 -32.59 -5.69
N CYS A 156 14.79 -31.92 -5.92
CA CYS A 156 16.03 -32.08 -5.16
C CYS A 156 15.88 -31.67 -3.70
N LYS A 157 15.14 -30.60 -3.41
CA LYS A 157 14.82 -30.17 -2.05
C LYS A 157 13.97 -31.23 -1.35
N ALA A 158 12.91 -31.70 -1.97
CA ALA A 158 12.03 -32.72 -1.41
C ALA A 158 12.74 -34.07 -1.17
N ALA A 159 13.75 -34.39 -1.99
CA ALA A 159 14.52 -35.63 -1.88
C ALA A 159 15.67 -35.58 -0.86
N CYS A 160 16.05 -34.37 -0.37
CA CYS A 160 17.19 -34.22 0.54
C CYS A 160 16.79 -34.58 2.00
N PRO A 161 17.33 -35.65 2.62
CA PRO A 161 16.97 -36.02 3.98
C PRO A 161 17.55 -35.09 5.06
N TYR A 162 18.47 -34.19 4.67
CA TYR A 162 19.10 -33.22 5.57
C TYR A 162 18.53 -31.80 5.41
N ASP A 163 17.50 -31.61 4.57
CA ASP A 163 16.98 -30.29 4.19
C ASP A 163 18.08 -29.29 3.79
N ALA A 164 19.17 -29.79 3.21
CA ALA A 164 20.35 -29.01 2.84
C ALA A 164 20.16 -28.17 1.57
N ILE A 165 18.99 -28.21 0.93
CA ILE A 165 18.69 -27.44 -0.28
C ILE A 165 17.66 -26.37 0.05
N ALA A 166 18.12 -25.12 0.08
CA ALA A 166 17.27 -23.97 0.31
C ALA A 166 16.63 -23.49 -1.00
N HIS A 167 15.40 -23.03 -0.92
CA HIS A 167 14.71 -22.34 -2.01
C HIS A 167 14.68 -20.84 -1.72
N HIS A 168 15.43 -20.07 -2.49
CA HIS A 168 15.48 -18.64 -2.38
C HIS A 168 14.50 -17.99 -3.35
N ILE A 169 13.56 -17.23 -2.82
CA ILE A 169 12.61 -16.45 -3.61
C ILE A 169 12.80 -14.99 -3.22
N ARG A 170 12.83 -14.12 -4.22
CA ARG A 170 12.89 -12.66 -4.00
C ARG A 170 11.67 -12.20 -3.22
N PRO A 171 11.81 -11.62 -2.01
CA PRO A 171 10.67 -11.32 -1.15
C PRO A 171 9.63 -10.39 -1.80
N CYS A 172 10.07 -9.35 -2.51
CA CYS A 172 9.15 -8.43 -3.19
C CYS A 172 8.39 -9.09 -4.35
N ALA A 173 9.01 -10.02 -5.09
CA ALA A 173 8.36 -10.77 -6.16
C ALA A 173 7.38 -11.81 -5.59
N SER A 174 7.74 -12.46 -4.48
CA SER A 174 6.89 -13.42 -3.77
C SER A 174 5.63 -12.75 -3.22
N ALA A 175 5.76 -11.55 -2.64
CA ALA A 175 4.63 -10.77 -2.11
C ALA A 175 3.73 -10.17 -3.21
N CYS A 176 4.18 -10.18 -4.47
CA CYS A 176 3.40 -9.64 -5.57
C CYS A 176 2.36 -10.65 -6.06
N GLY A 177 1.13 -10.56 -5.56
CA GLY A 177 0.03 -11.46 -5.94
C GLY A 177 -0.32 -11.46 -7.44
N ILE A 178 0.03 -10.40 -8.15
CA ILE A 178 -0.19 -10.27 -9.60
C ILE A 178 1.07 -10.58 -10.44
N LYS A 179 2.19 -10.88 -9.79
CA LYS A 179 3.47 -11.25 -10.43
C LYS A 179 3.99 -10.24 -11.46
N CYS A 180 3.96 -8.95 -11.09
CA CYS A 180 4.47 -7.86 -11.93
C CYS A 180 5.90 -7.41 -11.60
N ILE A 181 6.65 -8.17 -10.79
CA ILE A 181 8.04 -7.87 -10.43
C ILE A 181 8.96 -8.89 -11.06
N GLY A 182 9.79 -8.43 -11.97
CA GLY A 182 10.85 -9.16 -12.63
C GLY A 182 12.23 -8.70 -12.20
N THR A 183 13.22 -8.98 -13.05
CA THR A 183 14.64 -8.63 -12.86
C THR A 183 15.10 -7.73 -14.00
N ASP A 184 15.86 -6.68 -13.71
CA ASP A 184 16.52 -5.86 -14.71
C ASP A 184 17.88 -6.48 -15.16
N GLU A 185 18.55 -5.84 -16.12
CA GLU A 185 19.85 -6.24 -16.66
C GLU A 185 20.99 -6.27 -15.61
N PHE A 186 20.79 -5.56 -14.47
CA PHE A 186 21.74 -5.51 -13.37
C PHE A 186 21.41 -6.48 -12.22
N GLY A 187 20.40 -7.33 -12.37
CA GLY A 187 19.95 -8.27 -11.35
C GLY A 187 19.02 -7.66 -10.28
N ARG A 188 18.63 -6.38 -10.42
CA ARG A 188 17.75 -5.68 -9.48
C ARG A 188 16.28 -5.98 -9.76
N ALA A 189 15.42 -5.77 -8.77
CA ALA A 189 13.97 -5.84 -8.98
C ALA A 189 13.53 -4.78 -10.00
N LYS A 190 12.63 -5.16 -10.92
CA LYS A 190 12.00 -4.29 -11.91
C LYS A 190 10.50 -4.46 -11.84
N ILE A 191 9.78 -3.38 -11.59
CA ILE A 191 8.32 -3.36 -11.56
C ILE A 191 7.80 -3.11 -12.98
N ASP A 192 6.92 -3.98 -13.46
CA ASP A 192 6.12 -3.77 -14.67
C ASP A 192 4.95 -2.83 -14.30
N ASN A 193 5.10 -1.55 -14.61
CA ASN A 193 4.15 -0.52 -14.22
C ASN A 193 2.80 -0.62 -14.96
N ASP A 194 2.76 -1.25 -16.12
CA ASP A 194 1.52 -1.47 -16.87
C ASP A 194 0.61 -2.49 -16.17
N LYS A 195 1.22 -3.42 -15.43
CA LYS A 195 0.52 -4.42 -14.61
C LYS A 195 0.37 -4.01 -13.16
N CYS A 196 1.23 -3.14 -12.66
CA CYS A 196 1.28 -2.78 -11.24
C CYS A 196 0.02 -2.01 -10.82
N VAL A 197 -0.66 -2.48 -9.76
CA VAL A 197 -1.86 -1.86 -9.17
C VAL A 197 -1.56 -1.02 -7.93
N ALA A 198 -0.29 -0.73 -7.67
CA ALA A 198 0.20 0.09 -6.56
C ALA A 198 -0.27 -0.37 -5.15
N CYS A 199 -0.55 -1.66 -4.94
CA CYS A 199 -1.01 -2.17 -3.65
C CYS A 199 0.03 -2.05 -2.52
N GLY A 200 1.34 -1.90 -2.85
CA GLY A 200 2.43 -1.69 -1.90
C GLY A 200 2.93 -2.94 -1.17
N GLN A 201 2.37 -4.13 -1.37
CA GLN A 201 2.80 -5.35 -0.66
C GLN A 201 4.29 -5.67 -0.86
N CYS A 202 4.84 -5.36 -2.03
CA CYS A 202 6.26 -5.50 -2.30
C CYS A 202 7.14 -4.54 -1.46
N MET A 203 6.62 -3.36 -1.11
CA MET A 203 7.30 -2.41 -0.23
C MET A 203 7.38 -2.94 1.21
N ALA A 204 6.27 -3.49 1.72
CA ALA A 204 6.23 -4.10 3.05
C ALA A 204 7.12 -5.35 3.15
N ALA A 205 7.20 -6.14 2.08
CA ALA A 205 7.96 -7.40 2.06
C ALA A 205 9.47 -7.22 1.81
N CYS A 206 9.92 -6.03 1.36
CA CYS A 206 11.33 -5.83 1.04
C CYS A 206 12.18 -5.57 2.30
N PRO A 207 13.04 -6.52 2.74
CA PRO A 207 13.83 -6.34 3.97
C PRO A 207 14.91 -5.26 3.84
N PHE A 208 15.25 -4.89 2.61
CA PHE A 208 16.22 -3.83 2.31
C PHE A 208 15.56 -2.45 2.14
N GLY A 209 14.23 -2.39 2.19
CA GLY A 209 13.50 -1.17 1.94
C GLY A 209 13.76 -0.54 0.58
N ALA A 210 14.08 -1.37 -0.43
CA ALA A 210 14.41 -0.88 -1.77
C ALA A 210 13.20 -0.40 -2.57
N ILE A 211 11.98 -0.74 -2.15
CA ILE A 211 10.76 -0.30 -2.82
C ILE A 211 10.09 0.77 -1.98
N ALA A 212 9.70 1.84 -2.63
CA ALA A 212 9.00 2.95 -2.01
C ALA A 212 7.95 3.53 -2.97
N ASP A 213 6.96 4.20 -2.42
CA ASP A 213 5.97 4.97 -3.15
C ASP A 213 6.27 6.48 -3.08
N LYS A 214 5.69 7.24 -3.99
CA LYS A 214 5.72 8.69 -3.93
C LYS A 214 4.74 9.20 -2.88
N SER A 215 5.12 10.27 -2.18
CA SER A 215 4.29 10.96 -1.19
C SER A 215 3.84 12.34 -1.68
N GLN A 216 2.81 12.87 -1.05
CA GLN A 216 2.35 14.25 -1.24
C GLN A 216 2.49 15.08 0.04
N ILE A 217 3.26 14.61 1.03
CA ILE A 217 3.40 15.26 2.33
C ILE A 217 3.93 16.71 2.20
N PHE A 218 4.89 16.91 1.29
CA PHE A 218 5.47 18.25 1.05
C PHE A 218 4.42 19.22 0.49
N GLN A 219 3.70 18.83 -0.56
CA GLN A 219 2.68 19.64 -1.22
C GLN A 219 1.50 19.93 -0.29
N LEU A 220 1.07 18.95 0.49
CA LEU A 220 0.04 19.11 1.50
C LEU A 220 0.42 20.17 2.54
N ILE A 221 1.63 20.12 3.07
CA ILE A 221 2.12 21.09 4.05
C ILE A 221 2.21 22.49 3.42
N GLN A 222 2.65 22.59 2.16
CA GLN A 222 2.66 23.89 1.45
C GLN A 222 1.24 24.48 1.28
N ALA A 223 0.23 23.62 1.00
CA ALA A 223 -1.17 24.06 0.95
C ALA A 223 -1.65 24.59 2.31
N ILE A 224 -1.32 23.88 3.40
CA ILE A 224 -1.63 24.31 4.78
C ILE A 224 -0.96 25.68 5.08
N LYS A 225 0.33 25.85 4.74
CA LYS A 225 1.07 27.10 4.96
C LYS A 225 0.51 28.28 4.16
N LYS A 226 0.01 28.03 2.96
CA LYS A 226 -0.65 29.05 2.14
C LYS A 226 -1.99 29.51 2.72
N GLY A 227 -2.52 28.79 3.71
CA GLY A 227 -3.81 29.09 4.33
C GLY A 227 -5.00 28.46 3.61
N ASP A 228 -4.76 27.51 2.68
CA ASP A 228 -5.82 26.77 2.02
C ASP A 228 -6.71 26.09 3.07
N LYS A 229 -8.00 25.95 2.78
CA LYS A 229 -8.93 25.25 3.65
C LYS A 229 -8.78 23.73 3.50
N VAL A 230 -7.77 23.18 4.15
CA VAL A 230 -7.45 21.75 4.08
C VAL A 230 -8.33 20.97 5.04
N VAL A 231 -9.07 19.98 4.52
CA VAL A 231 -10.02 19.13 5.25
C VAL A 231 -9.60 17.66 5.16
N ALA A 232 -9.61 16.96 6.29
CA ALA A 232 -9.24 15.55 6.35
C ALA A 232 -10.46 14.64 6.15
N ALA A 233 -10.36 13.70 5.20
CA ALA A 233 -11.24 12.55 5.05
C ALA A 233 -10.50 11.31 5.57
N VAL A 234 -10.89 10.82 6.74
CA VAL A 234 -10.13 9.83 7.51
C VAL A 234 -10.72 8.44 7.39
N ALA A 235 -9.90 7.48 6.96
CA ALA A 235 -10.31 6.08 6.83
C ALA A 235 -10.58 5.45 8.21
N PRO A 236 -11.61 4.57 8.34
CA PRO A 236 -11.95 3.96 9.63
C PRO A 236 -10.83 3.08 10.21
N ALA A 237 -9.92 2.59 9.39
CA ALA A 237 -8.73 1.86 9.83
C ALA A 237 -7.74 2.69 10.69
N ILE A 238 -8.00 3.98 10.93
CA ILE A 238 -7.17 4.85 11.79
C ILE A 238 -7.28 4.49 13.27
N VAL A 239 -8.36 3.86 13.67
CA VAL A 239 -8.61 3.51 15.07
C VAL A 239 -7.51 2.59 15.60
N GLY A 240 -6.93 2.96 16.74
CA GLY A 240 -5.84 2.22 17.38
C GLY A 240 -4.45 2.41 16.76
N GLN A 241 -4.31 3.07 15.61
CA GLN A 241 -3.00 3.19 14.92
C GLN A 241 -1.95 3.97 15.73
N PHE A 242 -2.36 4.97 16.48
CA PHE A 242 -1.44 5.82 17.25
C PHE A 242 -1.28 5.39 18.71
N GLY A 243 -1.84 4.25 19.09
CA GLY A 243 -1.80 3.70 20.43
C GLY A 243 -3.17 3.57 21.08
N PRO A 244 -3.30 2.71 22.11
CA PRO A 244 -4.61 2.39 22.72
C PRO A 244 -5.22 3.56 23.51
N LYS A 245 -4.45 4.59 23.83
CA LYS A 245 -4.90 5.79 24.54
C LYS A 245 -5.32 6.93 23.60
N VAL A 246 -5.13 6.76 22.30
CA VAL A 246 -5.48 7.78 21.30
C VAL A 246 -6.89 7.52 20.80
N THR A 247 -7.82 8.28 21.33
CA THR A 247 -9.22 8.27 20.94
C THR A 247 -9.42 9.01 19.60
N PRO A 248 -10.57 8.84 18.93
CA PRO A 248 -10.92 9.67 17.78
C PRO A 248 -10.87 11.17 18.09
N GLY A 249 -11.29 11.62 19.30
CA GLY A 249 -11.23 13.01 19.73
C GLY A 249 -9.82 13.57 19.80
N LYS A 250 -8.88 12.79 20.33
CA LYS A 250 -7.46 13.13 20.36
C LYS A 250 -6.85 13.16 18.96
N THR A 251 -7.26 12.24 18.09
CA THR A 251 -6.85 12.23 16.67
C THR A 251 -7.31 13.52 15.97
N LYS A 252 -8.55 13.95 16.22
CA LYS A 252 -9.08 15.22 15.73
C LYS A 252 -8.23 16.40 16.20
N THR A 253 -7.94 16.48 17.50
CA THR A 253 -7.10 17.53 18.06
C THR A 253 -5.70 17.55 17.40
N ALA A 254 -5.10 16.38 17.20
CA ALA A 254 -3.80 16.27 16.54
C ALA A 254 -3.83 16.80 15.10
N LEU A 255 -4.84 16.46 14.32
CA LEU A 255 -5.02 16.94 12.95
C LEU A 255 -5.26 18.46 12.90
N LEU A 256 -6.09 19.01 13.80
CA LEU A 256 -6.28 20.46 13.90
C LEU A 256 -4.96 21.18 14.21
N LYS A 257 -4.10 20.61 15.08
CA LYS A 257 -2.77 21.18 15.36
C LYS A 257 -1.82 21.13 14.16
N LEU A 258 -1.99 20.19 13.24
CA LEU A 258 -1.23 20.17 11.97
C LEU A 258 -1.69 21.25 10.98
N GLY A 259 -2.84 21.89 11.24
CA GLY A 259 -3.40 22.94 10.40
C GLY A 259 -4.61 22.54 9.54
N PHE A 260 -5.10 21.31 9.67
CA PHE A 260 -6.38 20.91 9.08
C PHE A 260 -7.51 21.76 9.67
N LYS A 261 -8.52 22.08 8.87
CA LYS A 261 -9.64 22.93 9.30
C LYS A 261 -10.84 22.13 9.78
N ASP A 262 -11.03 20.93 9.23
CA ASP A 262 -12.10 20.03 9.62
C ASP A 262 -11.76 18.57 9.29
N ILE A 263 -12.56 17.63 9.84
CA ILE A 263 -12.33 16.19 9.74
C ILE A 263 -13.65 15.48 9.51
N TYR A 264 -13.68 14.61 8.49
CA TYR A 264 -14.80 13.77 8.13
C TYR A 264 -14.42 12.29 8.18
N GLU A 265 -15.33 11.45 8.67
CA GLU A 265 -15.18 9.99 8.61
C GLU A 265 -15.48 9.49 7.19
N VAL A 266 -14.56 8.75 6.58
CA VAL A 266 -14.80 8.10 5.28
C VAL A 266 -15.83 6.99 5.39
N ALA A 267 -16.06 6.46 6.58
CA ALA A 267 -17.13 5.53 6.86
C ALA A 267 -18.53 6.08 6.52
N TYR A 268 -18.75 7.41 6.62
CA TYR A 268 -19.99 8.05 6.15
C TYR A 268 -20.21 7.85 4.64
N GLY A 269 -19.15 7.99 3.84
CA GLY A 269 -19.22 7.69 2.40
C GLY A 269 -19.44 6.19 2.14
N ALA A 270 -19.01 5.31 3.04
CA ALA A 270 -19.29 3.89 2.95
C ALA A 270 -20.79 3.59 3.20
N ASP A 271 -21.40 4.23 4.19
CA ASP A 271 -22.84 4.09 4.47
C ASP A 271 -23.69 4.56 3.27
N MET A 272 -23.35 5.71 2.67
CA MET A 272 -24.02 6.18 1.44
C MET A 272 -23.87 5.18 0.29
N GLY A 273 -22.65 4.70 0.06
CA GLY A 273 -22.36 3.73 -0.98
C GLY A 273 -23.03 2.38 -0.77
N CYS A 274 -23.20 1.97 0.49
CA CYS A 274 -23.88 0.73 0.85
C CYS A 274 -25.35 0.70 0.35
N ILE A 275 -26.06 1.80 0.49
CA ILE A 275 -27.46 1.91 0.05
C ILE A 275 -27.54 1.82 -1.48
N THR A 276 -26.68 2.53 -2.19
CA THR A 276 -26.67 2.51 -3.65
C THR A 276 -26.20 1.17 -4.21
N GLU A 277 -25.22 0.52 -3.59
CA GLU A 277 -24.76 -0.84 -3.94
C GLU A 277 -25.88 -1.89 -3.71
N ALA A 278 -26.61 -1.80 -2.59
CA ALA A 278 -27.75 -2.66 -2.32
C ALA A 278 -28.84 -2.53 -3.41
N HIS A 279 -29.15 -1.30 -3.78
CA HIS A 279 -30.08 -1.02 -4.89
C HIS A 279 -29.57 -1.58 -6.21
N HIS A 280 -28.28 -1.41 -6.52
CA HIS A 280 -27.65 -1.94 -7.72
C HIS A 280 -27.71 -3.47 -7.76
N TYR A 281 -27.38 -4.15 -6.64
CA TYR A 281 -27.48 -5.61 -6.55
C TYR A 281 -28.88 -6.10 -6.89
N VAL A 282 -29.91 -5.55 -6.25
CA VAL A 282 -31.30 -5.97 -6.45
C VAL A 282 -31.75 -5.75 -7.90
N ASN A 283 -31.39 -4.62 -8.51
CA ASN A 283 -31.80 -4.30 -9.87
C ASN A 283 -30.99 -4.97 -10.98
N SER A 284 -29.85 -5.54 -10.65
CA SER A 284 -28.92 -6.14 -11.63
C SER A 284 -28.80 -7.64 -11.46
N ILE A 285 -28.46 -8.11 -10.26
CA ILE A 285 -28.19 -9.52 -9.99
C ILE A 285 -29.49 -10.28 -9.74
N ALA A 286 -30.36 -9.78 -8.84
CA ALA A 286 -31.61 -10.46 -8.55
C ALA A 286 -32.56 -10.50 -9.75
N THR A 287 -32.42 -9.56 -10.70
CA THR A 287 -33.17 -9.55 -11.97
C THR A 287 -32.50 -10.32 -13.10
N GLY A 288 -31.30 -10.86 -12.88
CA GLY A 288 -30.54 -11.60 -13.89
C GLY A 288 -29.97 -10.75 -15.05
N LYS A 289 -29.88 -9.41 -14.89
CA LYS A 289 -29.29 -8.51 -15.90
C LYS A 289 -27.78 -8.61 -15.96
N LEU A 290 -27.11 -8.84 -14.80
CA LEU A 290 -25.69 -9.09 -14.71
C LEU A 290 -25.44 -10.50 -14.17
N PRO A 291 -24.38 -11.19 -14.61
CA PRO A 291 -24.04 -12.51 -14.10
C PRO A 291 -23.56 -12.46 -12.64
N PHE A 292 -22.85 -11.41 -12.26
CA PHE A 292 -22.35 -11.14 -10.91
C PHE A 292 -22.01 -9.65 -10.78
N LEU A 293 -21.79 -9.17 -9.55
CA LEU A 293 -21.42 -7.79 -9.25
C LEU A 293 -20.13 -7.75 -8.43
N PHE A 294 -19.13 -6.98 -8.89
CA PHE A 294 -17.91 -6.72 -8.14
C PHE A 294 -18.00 -5.42 -7.37
N THR A 295 -17.58 -5.43 -6.10
CA THR A 295 -17.45 -4.19 -5.32
C THR A 295 -16.38 -3.28 -5.89
N SER A 296 -16.55 -1.96 -5.75
CA SER A 296 -15.63 -0.93 -6.28
C SER A 296 -14.66 -0.35 -5.25
N CYS A 297 -14.85 -0.60 -3.94
CA CYS A 297 -14.20 0.10 -2.83
C CYS A 297 -12.67 -0.07 -2.77
N CYS A 298 -12.12 -1.21 -3.23
CA CYS A 298 -10.68 -1.47 -3.26
C CYS A 298 -10.05 -1.16 -4.62
N PRO A 299 -9.25 -0.07 -4.76
CA PRO A 299 -8.68 0.29 -6.06
C PRO A 299 -7.68 -0.74 -6.61
N ALA A 300 -6.98 -1.49 -5.76
CA ALA A 300 -6.07 -2.54 -6.22
C ALA A 300 -6.83 -3.73 -6.86
N TRP A 301 -8.00 -4.08 -6.32
CA TRP A 301 -8.92 -5.07 -6.88
C TRP A 301 -9.49 -4.61 -8.23
N VAL A 302 -9.99 -3.39 -8.29
CA VAL A 302 -10.55 -2.77 -9.50
C VAL A 302 -9.51 -2.71 -10.62
N GLU A 303 -8.28 -2.27 -10.30
CA GLU A 303 -7.18 -2.21 -11.28
C GLU A 303 -6.72 -3.60 -11.73
N LEU A 304 -6.68 -4.59 -10.82
CA LEU A 304 -6.42 -5.98 -11.19
C LEU A 304 -7.44 -6.47 -12.23
N THR A 305 -8.72 -6.24 -11.97
CA THR A 305 -9.81 -6.65 -12.88
C THR A 305 -9.67 -5.94 -14.23
N ARG A 306 -9.52 -4.63 -14.24
CA ARG A 306 -9.41 -3.85 -15.49
C ARG A 306 -8.19 -4.20 -16.32
N ARG A 307 -7.04 -4.46 -15.70
CA ARG A 307 -5.77 -4.70 -16.40
C ARG A 307 -5.57 -6.15 -16.84
N GLN A 308 -6.04 -7.13 -16.05
CA GLN A 308 -5.80 -8.54 -16.35
C GLN A 308 -7.05 -9.31 -16.79
N PHE A 309 -8.23 -8.77 -16.53
CA PHE A 309 -9.53 -9.37 -16.90
C PHE A 309 -10.47 -8.31 -17.47
N PRO A 310 -10.08 -7.62 -18.55
CA PRO A 310 -10.86 -6.50 -19.10
C PRO A 310 -12.28 -6.92 -19.50
N ASP A 311 -12.49 -8.18 -19.88
CA ASP A 311 -13.80 -8.75 -20.21
C ASP A 311 -14.77 -8.73 -19.01
N LEU A 312 -14.25 -8.72 -17.76
CA LEU A 312 -15.01 -8.66 -16.53
C LEU A 312 -15.14 -7.24 -15.95
N ALA A 313 -14.53 -6.26 -16.59
CA ALA A 313 -14.57 -4.87 -16.10
C ALA A 313 -15.97 -4.24 -16.08
N PRO A 314 -16.90 -4.59 -16.99
CA PRO A 314 -18.29 -4.10 -16.95
C PRO A 314 -19.06 -4.51 -15.69
N GLU A 315 -18.66 -5.61 -15.04
CA GLU A 315 -19.30 -6.14 -13.83
C GLU A 315 -18.83 -5.45 -12.54
N ILE A 316 -17.88 -4.50 -12.64
CA ILE A 316 -17.46 -3.68 -11.52
C ILE A 316 -18.54 -2.65 -11.25
N SER A 317 -18.98 -2.56 -10.00
CA SER A 317 -19.92 -1.52 -9.56
C SER A 317 -19.43 -0.13 -9.98
N GLN A 318 -20.34 0.67 -10.48
CA GLN A 318 -20.09 2.06 -10.87
C GLN A 318 -20.24 3.04 -9.69
N GLU A 319 -20.57 2.51 -8.52
CA GLU A 319 -20.73 3.32 -7.34
C GLU A 319 -19.39 3.96 -6.90
N LEU A 320 -19.50 5.17 -6.34
CA LEU A 320 -18.33 5.89 -5.84
C LEU A 320 -17.69 5.13 -4.68
N THR A 321 -16.37 5.05 -4.66
CA THR A 321 -15.69 4.51 -3.48
C THR A 321 -15.93 5.41 -2.27
N PRO A 322 -15.91 4.86 -1.03
CA PRO A 322 -16.12 5.67 0.18
C PRO A 322 -15.26 6.93 0.26
N MET A 323 -14.00 6.85 -0.20
CA MET A 323 -13.10 8.01 -0.30
C MET A 323 -13.67 9.10 -1.20
N VAL A 324 -14.12 8.74 -2.39
CA VAL A 324 -14.62 9.68 -3.39
C VAL A 324 -15.99 10.23 -2.99
N ALA A 325 -16.87 9.38 -2.46
CA ALA A 325 -18.19 9.78 -1.97
C ALA A 325 -18.07 10.82 -0.83
N THR A 326 -17.19 10.58 0.15
CA THR A 326 -16.93 11.54 1.23
C THR A 326 -16.32 12.83 0.70
N ALA A 327 -15.32 12.74 -0.20
CA ALA A 327 -14.68 13.91 -0.75
C ALA A 327 -15.66 14.78 -1.56
N ARG A 328 -16.54 14.15 -2.34
CA ARG A 328 -17.60 14.84 -3.07
C ARG A 328 -18.57 15.55 -2.13
N HIS A 329 -19.00 14.87 -1.08
CA HIS A 329 -19.88 15.47 -0.06
C HIS A 329 -19.22 16.70 0.62
N ILE A 330 -17.92 16.63 0.92
CA ILE A 330 -17.18 17.78 1.47
C ILE A 330 -17.20 18.95 0.47
N LYS A 331 -16.87 18.71 -0.80
CA LYS A 331 -16.82 19.74 -1.84
C LYS A 331 -18.20 20.29 -2.24
N GLU A 332 -19.27 19.52 -2.08
CA GLU A 332 -20.65 20.01 -2.24
C GLU A 332 -21.03 21.01 -1.14
N LYS A 333 -20.54 20.80 0.09
CA LYS A 333 -20.73 21.73 1.22
C LYS A 333 -19.80 22.94 1.12
N ASP A 334 -18.59 22.73 0.66
CA ASP A 334 -17.53 23.72 0.60
C ASP A 334 -16.65 23.49 -0.64
N PRO A 335 -16.95 24.14 -1.77
CA PRO A 335 -16.19 23.99 -3.01
C PRO A 335 -14.71 24.39 -2.93
N GLU A 336 -14.34 25.27 -1.99
CA GLU A 336 -12.97 25.73 -1.79
C GLU A 336 -12.14 24.76 -0.92
N ALA A 337 -12.77 23.76 -0.30
CA ALA A 337 -12.08 22.81 0.53
C ALA A 337 -11.07 21.98 -0.27
N ARG A 338 -9.85 21.85 0.25
CA ARG A 338 -8.84 20.92 -0.23
C ARG A 338 -8.95 19.60 0.55
N VAL A 339 -9.40 18.55 -0.10
CA VAL A 339 -9.68 17.27 0.56
C VAL A 339 -8.45 16.39 0.59
N VAL A 340 -8.07 15.96 1.78
CA VAL A 340 -6.97 15.02 2.02
C VAL A 340 -7.52 13.70 2.51
N PHE A 341 -7.34 12.64 1.74
CA PHE A 341 -7.62 11.29 2.26
C PHE A 341 -6.45 10.82 3.12
N ILE A 342 -6.75 10.43 4.36
CA ILE A 342 -5.81 9.86 5.32
C ILE A 342 -6.19 8.41 5.58
N GLY A 343 -5.34 7.47 5.13
CA GLY A 343 -5.67 6.04 5.23
C GLY A 343 -4.48 5.12 5.09
N PRO A 344 -4.68 3.80 5.19
CA PRO A 344 -3.58 2.83 5.18
C PRO A 344 -3.07 2.45 3.78
N CYS A 345 -3.62 3.01 2.70
CA CYS A 345 -3.58 2.40 1.38
C CYS A 345 -2.78 3.20 0.35
N ALA A 346 -1.69 2.61 -0.19
CA ALA A 346 -0.94 3.21 -1.29
C ALA A 346 -1.73 3.23 -2.62
N ALA A 347 -2.60 2.23 -2.88
CA ALA A 347 -3.39 2.20 -4.10
C ALA A 347 -4.44 3.32 -4.18
N LYS A 348 -4.85 3.93 -3.06
CA LYS A 348 -5.70 5.13 -3.02
C LYS A 348 -5.01 6.34 -3.65
N LYS A 349 -3.67 6.41 -3.60
CA LYS A 349 -2.88 7.42 -4.32
C LYS A 349 -3.06 7.29 -5.84
N LEU A 350 -3.04 6.05 -6.35
CA LEU A 350 -3.30 5.78 -7.77
C LEU A 350 -4.76 6.09 -8.16
N GLU A 351 -5.71 5.78 -7.30
CA GLU A 351 -7.12 6.11 -7.51
C GLU A 351 -7.35 7.61 -7.61
N ALA A 352 -6.82 8.38 -6.65
CA ALA A 352 -6.93 9.84 -6.63
C ALA A 352 -6.29 10.52 -7.86
N SER A 353 -5.31 9.88 -8.51
CA SER A 353 -4.68 10.41 -9.72
C SER A 353 -5.56 10.33 -10.98
N ARG A 354 -6.68 9.59 -10.95
CA ARG A 354 -7.58 9.45 -12.10
C ARG A 354 -8.24 10.77 -12.43
N THR A 355 -8.37 11.08 -13.71
CA THR A 355 -8.87 12.37 -14.21
C THR A 355 -10.23 12.78 -13.62
N TYR A 356 -11.15 11.82 -13.44
CA TYR A 356 -12.50 12.09 -12.94
C TYR A 356 -12.60 12.09 -11.39
N ILE A 357 -11.51 11.76 -10.67
CA ILE A 357 -11.46 11.73 -9.21
C ILE A 357 -10.61 12.88 -8.64
N ARG A 358 -9.54 13.26 -9.34
CA ARG A 358 -8.59 14.27 -8.87
C ARG A 358 -9.19 15.64 -8.55
N SER A 359 -10.36 15.95 -9.10
CA SER A 359 -11.10 17.17 -8.77
C SER A 359 -11.76 17.13 -7.39
N TYR A 360 -11.97 15.94 -6.83
CA TYR A 360 -12.58 15.76 -5.51
C TYR A 360 -11.55 15.50 -4.41
N VAL A 361 -10.52 14.70 -4.70
CA VAL A 361 -9.47 14.33 -3.73
C VAL A 361 -8.17 15.01 -4.13
N ASP A 362 -7.74 16.00 -3.35
CA ASP A 362 -6.56 16.81 -3.66
C ASP A 362 -5.26 16.10 -3.24
N PHE A 363 -5.26 15.44 -2.08
CA PHE A 363 -4.09 14.74 -1.54
C PHE A 363 -4.46 13.40 -0.93
N VAL A 364 -3.51 12.48 -0.95
CA VAL A 364 -3.61 11.18 -0.26
C VAL A 364 -2.34 10.94 0.54
N ILE A 365 -2.46 10.75 1.85
CA ILE A 365 -1.36 10.38 2.72
C ILE A 365 -1.69 9.12 3.51
N THR A 366 -0.65 8.37 3.87
CA THR A 366 -0.75 7.19 4.72
C THR A 366 -0.65 7.56 6.20
N PHE A 367 -1.02 6.63 7.10
CA PHE A 367 -0.81 6.84 8.54
C PHE A 367 0.68 6.97 8.88
N GLU A 368 1.56 6.29 8.14
CA GLU A 368 3.01 6.40 8.33
C GLU A 368 3.52 7.81 7.97
N GLU A 369 3.01 8.40 6.88
CA GLU A 369 3.29 9.78 6.49
C GLU A 369 2.74 10.77 7.51
N LEU A 370 1.53 10.51 8.05
CA LEU A 370 0.93 11.35 9.09
C LEU A 370 1.75 11.38 10.38
N VAL A 371 2.34 10.23 10.80
CA VAL A 371 3.28 10.21 11.94
C VAL A 371 4.48 11.11 11.68
N GLY A 372 5.03 11.12 10.46
CA GLY A 372 6.10 12.04 10.09
C GLY A 372 5.70 13.52 10.26
N MET A 373 4.44 13.88 9.98
CA MET A 373 3.93 15.23 10.24
C MET A 373 3.79 15.52 11.74
N PHE A 374 3.34 14.55 12.56
CA PHE A 374 3.31 14.70 14.01
C PHE A 374 4.70 14.90 14.60
N ASP A 375 5.66 14.06 14.19
CA ASP A 375 7.05 14.16 14.63
C ASP A 375 7.69 15.51 14.23
N ALA A 376 7.34 16.06 13.08
CA ALA A 376 7.87 17.35 12.62
C ALA A 376 7.47 18.55 13.49
N LEU A 377 6.31 18.46 14.14
CA LEU A 377 5.75 19.53 14.99
C LEU A 377 5.75 19.13 16.48
N ASP A 378 6.44 18.04 16.85
CA ASP A 378 6.52 17.52 18.21
C ASP A 378 5.13 17.26 18.83
N ILE A 379 4.16 16.79 17.99
CA ILE A 379 2.81 16.45 18.43
C ILE A 379 2.77 15.00 18.92
N ASN A 380 2.48 14.80 20.20
CA ASN A 380 2.18 13.48 20.76
C ASN A 380 0.66 13.32 20.93
N PRO A 381 -0.03 12.53 20.09
CA PRO A 381 -1.49 12.39 20.18
C PRO A 381 -1.99 11.83 21.52
N GLU A 382 -1.17 11.04 22.26
CA GLU A 382 -1.58 10.49 23.57
C GLU A 382 -1.76 11.58 24.64
N GLU A 383 -1.03 12.69 24.54
CA GLU A 383 -1.00 13.78 25.50
C GLU A 383 -2.02 14.89 25.23
N LEU A 384 -2.74 14.80 24.10
CA LEU A 384 -3.68 15.83 23.72
C LEU A 384 -5.03 15.70 24.45
N GLU A 385 -5.70 16.82 24.61
CA GLU A 385 -7.10 16.87 25.03
C GLU A 385 -8.04 16.42 23.90
N GLU A 386 -9.22 15.93 24.25
CA GLU A 386 -10.20 15.47 23.30
C GLU A 386 -10.99 16.63 22.69
N SER A 387 -11.02 16.68 21.36
CA SER A 387 -12.00 17.50 20.65
C SER A 387 -13.32 16.74 20.51
N HIS A 388 -14.43 17.49 20.55
CA HIS A 388 -15.75 16.92 20.26
C HIS A 388 -15.79 16.35 18.81
N ILE A 389 -16.33 15.15 18.66
CA ILE A 389 -16.60 14.51 17.38
C ILE A 389 -18.09 14.23 17.27
N GLU A 390 -18.68 14.64 16.17
CA GLU A 390 -19.96 14.13 15.74
C GLU A 390 -19.72 12.85 14.93
N PHE A 391 -20.08 11.70 15.50
CA PHE A 391 -20.04 10.45 14.78
C PHE A 391 -21.21 10.37 13.82
N THR A 392 -20.94 10.52 12.53
CA THR A 392 -21.96 10.52 11.48
C THR A 392 -22.11 9.17 10.79
N ALA A 393 -21.12 8.28 10.93
CA ALA A 393 -21.08 6.96 10.31
C ALA A 393 -21.61 5.85 11.23
N THR A 394 -22.14 4.81 10.60
CA THR A 394 -22.62 3.60 11.31
C THR A 394 -21.46 2.62 11.58
N GLY A 395 -21.70 1.63 12.44
CA GLY A 395 -20.77 0.51 12.63
C GLY A 395 -20.57 -0.31 11.33
N ALA A 396 -21.59 -0.37 10.46
CA ALA A 396 -21.49 -1.05 9.18
C ALA A 396 -20.51 -0.34 8.24
N GLY A 397 -20.59 1.01 8.12
CA GLY A 397 -19.65 1.80 7.33
C GLY A 397 -18.21 1.72 7.87
N ARG A 398 -18.01 1.72 9.20
CA ARG A 398 -16.69 1.53 9.80
C ARG A 398 -16.14 0.13 9.53
N GLY A 399 -17.00 -0.88 9.51
CA GLY A 399 -16.65 -2.28 9.20
C GLY A 399 -16.04 -2.50 7.81
N TYR A 400 -16.20 -1.58 6.86
CA TYR A 400 -15.55 -1.64 5.54
C TYR A 400 -14.01 -1.74 5.60
N ALA A 401 -13.42 -1.40 6.73
CA ALA A 401 -11.98 -1.51 6.92
C ALA A 401 -11.47 -2.95 7.05
N VAL A 402 -12.34 -3.91 7.34
CA VAL A 402 -12.01 -5.33 7.53
C VAL A 402 -12.51 -6.13 6.34
N ALA A 403 -11.79 -7.20 5.95
CA ALA A 403 -12.20 -8.08 4.86
C ALA A 403 -13.56 -8.74 5.18
N GLY A 404 -14.46 -8.79 4.20
CA GLY A 404 -15.84 -9.23 4.36
C GLY A 404 -16.80 -8.13 4.87
N GLY A 405 -16.27 -7.01 5.35
CA GLY A 405 -17.08 -5.94 5.94
C GLY A 405 -17.96 -5.20 4.93
N VAL A 406 -17.48 -5.04 3.69
CA VAL A 406 -18.27 -4.41 2.61
C VAL A 406 -19.48 -5.28 2.28
N ALA A 407 -19.25 -6.55 2.03
CA ALA A 407 -20.28 -7.52 1.70
C ALA A 407 -21.33 -7.65 2.81
N ASN A 408 -20.87 -7.75 4.06
CA ASN A 408 -21.76 -7.83 5.23
C ASN A 408 -22.63 -6.56 5.40
N ALA A 409 -22.07 -5.38 5.13
CA ALA A 409 -22.82 -4.14 5.22
C ALA A 409 -23.90 -4.06 4.13
N ILE A 410 -23.58 -4.45 2.90
CA ILE A 410 -24.53 -4.45 1.79
C ILE A 410 -25.63 -5.50 2.02
N GLU A 411 -25.28 -6.69 2.54
CA GLU A 411 -26.26 -7.72 2.92
C GLU A 411 -27.28 -7.19 3.95
N LYS A 412 -26.79 -6.50 5.00
CA LYS A 412 -27.66 -5.85 6.00
C LYS A 412 -28.56 -4.79 5.37
N CYS A 413 -28.02 -3.96 4.47
CA CYS A 413 -28.78 -2.97 3.74
C CYS A 413 -29.88 -3.63 2.89
N ILE A 414 -29.57 -4.73 2.19
CA ILE A 414 -30.57 -5.46 1.39
C ILE A 414 -31.64 -6.06 2.29
N ALA A 415 -31.27 -6.66 3.42
CA ALA A 415 -32.22 -7.23 4.36
C ALA A 415 -33.19 -6.18 4.93
N GLU A 416 -32.70 -4.94 5.14
CA GLU A 416 -33.51 -3.84 5.69
C GLU A 416 -34.43 -3.21 4.63
N TYR A 417 -33.88 -2.87 3.45
CA TYR A 417 -34.62 -2.10 2.43
C TYR A 417 -35.31 -2.96 1.38
N TYR A 418 -34.89 -4.22 1.21
CA TYR A 418 -35.43 -5.18 0.21
C TYR A 418 -35.70 -6.55 0.84
N PRO A 419 -36.59 -6.63 1.86
CA PRO A 419 -36.82 -7.86 2.60
C PRO A 419 -37.31 -8.98 1.69
N GLY A 420 -36.75 -10.20 1.89
CA GLY A 420 -37.04 -11.37 1.07
C GLY A 420 -36.14 -11.56 -0.15
N THR A 421 -35.21 -10.64 -0.42
CA THR A 421 -34.20 -10.83 -1.47
C THR A 421 -33.12 -11.79 -0.98
N GLU A 422 -32.89 -12.89 -1.68
CA GLU A 422 -31.75 -13.79 -1.42
C GLU A 422 -30.44 -13.15 -1.88
N VAL A 423 -29.47 -13.07 -0.98
CA VAL A 423 -28.15 -12.51 -1.28
C VAL A 423 -27.09 -13.60 -1.24
N LYS A 424 -26.33 -13.72 -2.33
CA LYS A 424 -25.19 -14.64 -2.42
C LYS A 424 -23.90 -13.84 -2.47
N ILE A 425 -23.04 -14.05 -1.49
CA ILE A 425 -21.80 -13.31 -1.31
C ILE A 425 -20.59 -14.23 -1.40
N GLN A 426 -19.55 -13.76 -2.08
CA GLN A 426 -18.20 -14.30 -1.99
C GLN A 426 -17.21 -13.17 -1.74
N HIS A 427 -16.16 -13.46 -1.00
CA HIS A 427 -15.07 -12.52 -0.77
C HIS A 427 -13.71 -13.14 -1.02
N ALA A 428 -12.75 -12.33 -1.45
CA ALA A 428 -11.38 -12.72 -1.63
C ALA A 428 -10.45 -11.63 -1.06
N GLU A 429 -9.44 -12.06 -0.31
CA GLU A 429 -8.46 -11.18 0.31
C GLU A 429 -7.03 -11.53 -0.13
N GLY A 430 -6.27 -10.48 -0.50
CA GLY A 430 -4.99 -10.64 -1.17
C GLY A 430 -5.13 -10.83 -2.69
N LEU A 431 -4.30 -10.14 -3.47
CA LEU A 431 -4.42 -10.11 -4.93
C LEU A 431 -4.28 -11.47 -5.61
N ALA A 432 -3.59 -12.44 -4.99
CA ALA A 432 -3.48 -13.79 -5.52
C ALA A 432 -4.83 -14.53 -5.47
N GLU A 433 -5.53 -14.44 -4.35
CA GLU A 433 -6.88 -15.03 -4.18
C GLU A 433 -7.92 -14.26 -5.01
N CYS A 434 -7.84 -12.93 -5.04
CA CYS A 434 -8.64 -12.11 -5.96
C CYS A 434 -8.51 -12.58 -7.40
N LYS A 435 -7.29 -12.87 -7.87
CA LYS A 435 -7.06 -13.39 -9.21
C LYS A 435 -7.71 -14.76 -9.44
N LYS A 436 -7.66 -15.66 -8.46
CA LYS A 436 -8.37 -16.96 -8.54
C LYS A 436 -9.88 -16.76 -8.61
N MET A 437 -10.41 -15.84 -7.81
CA MET A 437 -11.83 -15.49 -7.82
C MET A 437 -12.28 -15.01 -9.22
N LEU A 438 -11.52 -14.10 -9.85
CA LEU A 438 -11.80 -13.64 -11.23
C LEU A 438 -11.79 -14.78 -12.25
N MET A 439 -10.90 -15.77 -12.08
CA MET A 439 -10.90 -16.96 -12.94
C MET A 439 -12.17 -17.80 -12.76
N LEU A 440 -12.69 -17.95 -11.53
CA LEU A 440 -13.94 -18.65 -11.25
C LEU A 440 -15.13 -17.91 -11.86
N CYS A 441 -15.16 -16.58 -11.78
CA CYS A 441 -16.17 -15.75 -12.42
C CYS A 441 -16.14 -15.92 -13.94
N LYS A 442 -14.96 -15.84 -14.57
CA LYS A 442 -14.78 -16.05 -16.00
C LYS A 442 -15.23 -17.45 -16.46
N ALA A 443 -15.13 -18.44 -15.57
CA ALA A 443 -15.63 -19.80 -15.81
C ALA A 443 -17.14 -19.97 -15.52
N GLY A 444 -17.86 -18.90 -15.19
CA GLY A 444 -19.31 -18.93 -14.92
C GLY A 444 -19.73 -19.63 -13.63
N LYS A 445 -18.78 -19.85 -12.70
CA LYS A 445 -19.05 -20.62 -11.46
C LYS A 445 -19.67 -19.76 -10.34
N LEU A 446 -19.70 -18.44 -10.49
CA LEU A 446 -20.16 -17.50 -9.47
C LEU A 446 -21.29 -16.60 -9.97
N ASN A 447 -22.12 -17.12 -10.89
CA ASN A 447 -23.29 -16.37 -11.36
C ASN A 447 -24.30 -16.18 -10.22
N GLY A 448 -24.86 -14.99 -10.11
CA GLY A 448 -25.78 -14.62 -9.03
C GLY A 448 -25.11 -14.10 -7.77
N TYR A 449 -23.79 -13.98 -7.74
CA TYR A 449 -23.06 -13.54 -6.56
C TYR A 449 -22.69 -12.06 -6.61
N MET A 450 -22.68 -11.45 -5.41
CA MET A 450 -21.88 -10.25 -5.16
C MET A 450 -20.49 -10.68 -4.67
N ILE A 451 -19.46 -10.07 -5.22
CA ILE A 451 -18.07 -10.48 -4.98
C ILE A 451 -17.27 -9.31 -4.44
N GLU A 452 -16.85 -9.43 -3.20
CA GLU A 452 -15.93 -8.50 -2.57
C GLU A 452 -14.49 -8.92 -2.85
N GLY A 453 -13.69 -8.00 -3.42
CA GLY A 453 -12.25 -8.18 -3.61
C GLY A 453 -11.43 -7.17 -2.80
N MET A 454 -10.59 -7.66 -1.89
CA MET A 454 -9.65 -6.85 -1.11
C MET A 454 -8.21 -7.17 -1.49
N GLY A 455 -7.46 -6.15 -1.93
CA GLY A 455 -6.06 -6.32 -2.33
C GLY A 455 -5.11 -6.68 -1.20
N CYS A 456 -5.47 -6.40 0.04
CA CYS A 456 -4.69 -6.71 1.24
C CYS A 456 -5.33 -7.87 2.02
N PRO A 457 -4.55 -8.88 2.49
CA PRO A 457 -5.03 -9.91 3.40
C PRO A 457 -5.46 -9.30 4.74
N GLY A 458 -6.73 -9.46 5.12
CA GLY A 458 -7.33 -8.83 6.29
C GLY A 458 -8.11 -7.55 6.02
N GLY A 459 -8.12 -7.04 4.78
CA GLY A 459 -8.80 -5.80 4.40
C GLY A 459 -7.91 -4.55 4.52
N CYS A 460 -8.51 -3.37 4.61
CA CYS A 460 -7.79 -2.09 4.69
C CYS A 460 -6.91 -1.97 5.93
N VAL A 461 -7.27 -2.62 7.04
CA VAL A 461 -6.45 -2.69 8.28
C VAL A 461 -5.07 -3.34 8.07
N ALA A 462 -4.88 -4.05 6.96
CA ALA A 462 -3.60 -4.64 6.53
C ALA A 462 -2.90 -3.82 5.44
N GLY A 463 -3.33 -2.60 5.19
CA GLY A 463 -2.70 -1.70 4.22
C GLY A 463 -1.26 -1.37 4.60
N VAL A 464 -0.43 -1.10 3.59
CA VAL A 464 1.04 -0.93 3.77
C VAL A 464 1.44 0.33 4.54
N GLY A 465 0.52 1.28 4.73
CA GLY A 465 0.71 2.48 5.53
C GLY A 465 0.20 2.36 6.98
N THR A 466 -0.15 1.15 7.46
CA THR A 466 -0.55 0.89 8.84
C THR A 466 0.63 0.90 9.80
N LEU A 467 0.36 1.16 11.07
CA LEU A 467 1.37 1.33 12.12
C LEU A 467 1.39 0.18 13.13
N ILE A 468 0.31 -0.61 13.15
CA ILE A 468 0.13 -1.73 14.10
C ILE A 468 -0.14 -3.04 13.34
N PRO A 469 0.11 -4.20 13.97
CA PRO A 469 -0.22 -5.49 13.39
C PRO A 469 -1.70 -5.64 13.04
N VAL A 470 -1.98 -6.36 11.95
CA VAL A 470 -3.33 -6.54 11.37
C VAL A 470 -4.33 -7.04 12.41
N GLU A 471 -3.96 -8.01 13.23
CA GLU A 471 -4.85 -8.59 14.25
C GLU A 471 -5.31 -7.55 15.28
N ARG A 472 -4.40 -6.66 15.70
CA ARG A 472 -4.75 -5.56 16.60
C ARG A 472 -5.62 -4.51 15.91
N ALA A 473 -5.31 -4.19 14.66
CA ALA A 473 -6.07 -3.23 13.88
C ALA A 473 -7.51 -3.69 13.64
N LYS A 474 -7.72 -5.00 13.37
CA LYS A 474 -9.07 -5.60 13.27
C LYS A 474 -9.87 -5.38 14.55
N VAL A 475 -9.32 -5.83 15.69
CA VAL A 475 -9.98 -5.68 17.01
C VAL A 475 -10.32 -4.23 17.31
N SER A 476 -9.42 -3.28 16.96
CA SER A 476 -9.66 -1.86 17.21
C SER A 476 -10.82 -1.27 16.37
N VAL A 477 -11.08 -1.80 15.19
CA VAL A 477 -12.19 -1.35 14.32
C VAL A 477 -13.50 -2.00 14.71
N GLU A 478 -13.48 -3.24 15.25
CA GLU A 478 -14.66 -4.01 15.66
C GLU A 478 -15.20 -3.59 17.03
N GLN A 479 -14.41 -2.90 17.88
CA GLN A 479 -14.80 -2.31 19.17
C GLN A 479 -15.52 -0.96 19.00
#